data_c51a0260798959d287da3c24b011d4db
#
_entry.id   c51a0260798959d287da3c24b011d4db
#
_cell.length_a   1.000
_cell.length_b   1.000
_cell.length_c   1.000
_cell.angle_alpha   90.00
_cell.angle_beta   90.00
_cell.angle_gamma   90.00
#
_symmetry.space_group_name_H-M   'P 1'
#
loop_
_entity.id
_entity.type
_entity.pdbx_description
1 polymer ?
#
loop_
_entity_poly.entity_id
_entity_poly.type
_entity_poly.pdbx_seq_one_letter_code
_entity_poly.pdbx_strand_id
1 'polypeptide(L)'
;MLRVIAIGISGCLQQQKYWLIIFIVNLAFHSVFPVHAAPFIELPKANLQAHELGVIYLKGNPKSERIARSYQRLRAIPAANIIGISLDDRKTNVSPGRFAVQKRIVDALLGHHIQALALAWDQPYRVGCMSMSAAFAFGYNTDFCASGCQKTKHSAYYHSSSTAPFTDFNFRPTMMLAATTVKNAESLIMRGINSDDSQPRGDIYLLQTSDNNRSVRKIFYPMIKDAFEQQHTVNIVSSDGIVDRSNILFYFTGIKSVPHLETLNFLPGAIADHLTSHGGRLTDSTQMSAMRWLEAGATGSYGTALEPCNFLEKFPNPLIAMWHYNKGASLIESYWKSVQMPGQGNFIGEPLASPFNGYRLVRWKNSVRLYSPILRKGQYSILVGQMASGGLPMPSYLRQLNTLATQYVSRTKNYIELKPPYYPFYRIERLRSVKD
;
A
#
# COMPACT_ATOMS: atom_id res chain seq x y z
N MET A 1 -75.73 13.12 25.33
CA MET A 1 -75.64 14.29 26.23
C MET A 1 -74.21 14.94 26.03
N LEU A 2 -74.28 16.07 25.37
CA LEU A 2 -73.06 16.91 25.17
C LEU A 2 -72.71 17.63 26.48
N ARG A 3 -71.42 17.71 26.79
CA ARG A 3 -70.84 18.84 27.52
C ARG A 3 -69.52 19.30 26.87
N VAL A 4 -69.63 20.48 26.28
CA VAL A 4 -68.51 21.32 25.82
C VAL A 4 -67.87 21.94 27.04
N ILE A 5 -66.51 21.88 27.12
CA ILE A 5 -65.72 22.74 28.01
C ILE A 5 -64.80 23.54 27.13
N ALA A 6 -65.08 24.83 27.03
CA ALA A 6 -64.18 25.83 26.49
C ALA A 6 -63.11 26.18 27.57
N ILE A 7 -61.82 26.07 27.25
CA ILE A 7 -60.79 26.66 28.08
C ILE A 7 -59.91 27.54 27.16
N GLY A 8 -59.75 28.75 27.63
CA GLY A 8 -59.28 29.93 26.93
C GLY A 8 -57.89 29.89 26.25
N ILE A 9 -57.91 30.46 25.09
CA ILE A 9 -56.73 30.90 24.35
C ILE A 9 -56.38 32.31 24.81
N SER A 10 -55.48 32.46 25.75
CA SER A 10 -54.91 33.77 26.09
C SER A 10 -53.53 33.63 26.72
N GLY A 11 -52.56 33.22 25.96
CA GLY A 11 -51.18 33.04 26.45
C GLY A 11 -50.11 32.81 25.38
N CYS A 12 -50.51 32.70 24.12
CA CYS A 12 -49.56 32.22 23.06
C CYS A 12 -49.04 33.31 22.10
N LEU A 13 -49.41 34.56 22.27
CA LEU A 13 -49.02 35.65 21.34
C LEU A 13 -47.81 36.49 21.79
N GLN A 14 -47.32 36.31 23.04
CA GLN A 14 -46.22 37.09 23.54
C GLN A 14 -44.85 36.35 23.46
N GLN A 15 -44.84 35.03 23.31
CA GLN A 15 -43.60 34.26 23.11
C GLN A 15 -43.14 34.18 21.66
N GLN A 16 -43.97 34.33 20.67
CA GLN A 16 -43.56 34.29 19.27
C GLN A 16 -42.73 35.50 18.83
N LYS A 17 -42.88 36.67 19.47
CA LYS A 17 -42.08 37.86 19.14
C LYS A 17 -40.59 37.72 19.55
N TYR A 18 -40.30 37.01 20.61
CA TYR A 18 -38.93 36.81 21.07
C TYR A 18 -38.19 35.74 20.26
N TRP A 19 -38.87 34.74 19.74
CA TRP A 19 -38.26 33.73 18.87
C TRP A 19 -37.93 34.26 17.48
N LEU A 20 -38.71 35.18 16.94
CA LEU A 20 -38.41 35.81 15.63
C LEU A 20 -37.22 36.75 15.72
N ILE A 21 -37.01 37.43 16.83
CA ILE A 21 -35.85 38.32 17.01
C ILE A 21 -34.60 37.52 17.21
N ILE A 22 -34.62 36.39 17.93
CA ILE A 22 -33.45 35.51 18.10
C ILE A 22 -33.09 34.79 16.78
N PHE A 23 -34.06 34.46 15.94
CA PHE A 23 -33.80 33.86 14.62
C PHE A 23 -33.23 34.89 13.62
N ILE A 24 -33.63 36.13 13.67
CA ILE A 24 -33.09 37.20 12.80
C ILE A 24 -31.69 37.63 13.25
N VAL A 25 -31.39 37.63 14.54
CA VAL A 25 -30.04 37.94 15.04
C VAL A 25 -29.03 36.79 14.78
N ASN A 26 -29.48 35.52 14.73
CA ASN A 26 -28.63 34.42 14.34
C ASN A 26 -28.41 34.30 12.81
N LEU A 27 -29.30 34.84 11.99
CA LEU A 27 -29.10 34.88 10.53
C LEU A 27 -28.20 36.02 10.07
N ALA A 28 -27.93 37.03 10.92
CA ALA A 28 -27.08 38.16 10.59
C ALA A 28 -25.57 37.94 10.89
N PHE A 29 -25.23 36.84 11.58
CA PHE A 29 -23.80 36.51 11.90
C PHE A 29 -23.28 35.28 11.17
N HIS A 30 -23.99 34.69 10.24
CA HIS A 30 -23.40 33.82 9.22
C HIS A 30 -22.82 34.71 8.13
N SER A 31 -21.73 35.41 8.46
CA SER A 31 -20.86 35.97 7.45
C SER A 31 -20.50 34.82 6.51
N VAL A 32 -20.98 34.93 5.28
CA VAL A 32 -20.64 34.10 4.13
C VAL A 32 -19.14 34.19 3.96
N PHE A 33 -18.38 33.39 4.71
CA PHE A 33 -17.04 33.04 4.27
C PHE A 33 -17.24 32.15 3.04
N PRO A 34 -16.72 32.52 1.88
CA PRO A 34 -16.72 31.62 0.76
C PRO A 34 -16.03 30.36 1.25
N VAL A 35 -16.75 29.23 1.26
CA VAL A 35 -16.14 27.92 1.41
C VAL A 35 -15.26 27.75 0.18
N HIS A 36 -14.04 28.23 0.27
CA HIS A 36 -13.04 27.92 -0.74
C HIS A 36 -12.82 26.41 -0.58
N ALA A 37 -13.28 25.66 -1.56
CA ALA A 37 -12.96 24.23 -1.64
C ALA A 37 -11.47 24.06 -1.41
N ALA A 38 -11.07 23.08 -0.61
CA ALA A 38 -9.66 22.82 -0.37
C ALA A 38 -8.94 22.68 -1.72
N PRO A 39 -7.75 23.29 -1.90
CA PRO A 39 -7.05 23.22 -3.17
C PRO A 39 -6.70 21.77 -3.50
N PHE A 40 -6.80 21.43 -4.78
CA PHE A 40 -6.29 20.15 -5.26
C PHE A 40 -4.75 20.24 -5.36
N ILE A 41 -4.05 19.32 -4.70
CA ILE A 41 -2.59 19.29 -4.67
C ILE A 41 -2.08 17.99 -5.29
N GLU A 42 -1.34 18.14 -6.37
CA GLU A 42 -0.62 17.05 -7.03
C GLU A 42 0.82 17.01 -6.49
N LEU A 43 1.16 15.92 -5.83
CA LEU A 43 2.49 15.69 -5.27
C LEU A 43 3.41 14.97 -6.26
N PRO A 44 4.74 14.99 -6.05
CA PRO A 44 5.66 14.18 -6.84
C PRO A 44 5.28 12.70 -6.80
N LYS A 45 5.47 11.99 -7.91
CA LYS A 45 5.27 10.54 -7.95
C LYS A 45 6.16 9.84 -6.91
N ALA A 46 5.55 9.09 -6.00
CA ALA A 46 6.24 8.36 -4.93
C ALA A 46 6.05 6.85 -5.02
N ASN A 47 5.07 6.37 -5.81
CA ASN A 47 4.68 4.96 -5.90
C ASN A 47 4.16 4.58 -7.28
N LEU A 48 3.96 3.29 -7.48
CA LEU A 48 3.30 2.73 -8.65
C LEU A 48 1.83 3.11 -8.69
N GLN A 49 1.34 3.41 -9.90
CA GLN A 49 -0.04 3.82 -10.17
C GLN A 49 -0.82 2.71 -10.87
N ALA A 50 -2.16 2.77 -10.82
CA ALA A 50 -3.05 1.77 -11.40
C ALA A 50 -2.76 1.50 -12.89
N HIS A 51 -2.46 2.53 -13.68
CA HIS A 51 -2.15 2.39 -15.11
C HIS A 51 -0.79 1.74 -15.39
N GLU A 52 0.09 1.62 -14.38
CA GLU A 52 1.41 1.00 -14.46
C GLU A 52 1.42 -0.46 -13.98
N LEU A 53 0.25 -0.98 -13.57
CA LEU A 53 0.09 -2.35 -13.08
C LEU A 53 -0.58 -3.25 -14.12
N GLY A 54 0.06 -4.37 -14.46
CA GLY A 54 -0.54 -5.46 -15.21
C GLY A 54 -1.21 -6.45 -14.27
N VAL A 55 -2.43 -6.89 -14.58
CA VAL A 55 -3.17 -7.88 -13.79
C VAL A 55 -3.29 -9.16 -14.60
N ILE A 56 -2.75 -10.24 -14.10
CA ILE A 56 -2.72 -11.53 -14.75
C ILE A 56 -3.70 -12.47 -14.07
N TYR A 57 -4.53 -13.18 -14.85
CA TYR A 57 -5.46 -14.18 -14.33
C TYR A 57 -5.37 -15.52 -15.08
N LEU A 58 -5.87 -16.59 -14.49
CA LEU A 58 -5.91 -17.93 -15.07
C LEU A 58 -7.22 -18.10 -15.86
N LYS A 59 -7.11 -18.28 -17.20
CA LYS A 59 -8.24 -18.58 -18.08
C LYS A 59 -8.88 -19.90 -17.68
N GLY A 60 -10.21 -19.91 -17.58
CA GLY A 60 -10.98 -21.09 -17.19
C GLY A 60 -11.00 -21.36 -15.67
N ASN A 61 -10.35 -20.50 -14.85
CA ASN A 61 -10.52 -20.51 -13.40
C ASN A 61 -11.48 -19.39 -12.97
N PRO A 62 -12.74 -19.70 -12.62
CA PRO A 62 -13.75 -18.66 -12.32
C PRO A 62 -13.36 -17.77 -11.12
N LYS A 63 -12.65 -18.33 -10.11
CA LYS A 63 -12.16 -17.55 -8.97
C LYS A 63 -11.14 -16.51 -9.42
N SER A 64 -10.14 -16.92 -10.19
CA SER A 64 -9.08 -16.05 -10.70
C SER A 64 -9.64 -14.93 -11.60
N GLU A 65 -10.54 -15.27 -12.52
CA GLU A 65 -11.18 -14.30 -13.41
C GLU A 65 -11.99 -13.26 -12.63
N ARG A 66 -12.78 -13.69 -11.63
CA ARG A 66 -13.57 -12.78 -10.80
C ARG A 66 -12.69 -11.87 -9.95
N ILE A 67 -11.61 -12.38 -9.37
CA ILE A 67 -10.64 -11.56 -8.62
C ILE A 67 -10.04 -10.48 -9.51
N ALA A 68 -9.57 -10.84 -10.72
CA ALA A 68 -8.98 -9.89 -11.64
C ALA A 68 -9.98 -8.79 -12.08
N ARG A 69 -11.23 -9.15 -12.35
CA ARG A 69 -12.28 -8.19 -12.71
C ARG A 69 -12.69 -7.29 -11.53
N SER A 70 -12.77 -7.84 -10.31
CA SER A 70 -13.02 -7.03 -9.11
C SER A 70 -11.88 -6.04 -8.90
N TYR A 71 -10.63 -6.47 -9.07
CA TYR A 71 -9.46 -5.60 -8.94
C TYR A 71 -9.44 -4.52 -10.01
N GLN A 72 -9.71 -4.88 -11.28
CA GLN A 72 -9.85 -3.94 -12.38
C GLN A 72 -10.84 -2.82 -12.06
N ARG A 73 -12.04 -3.19 -11.63
CA ARG A 73 -13.12 -2.23 -11.32
C ARG A 73 -12.78 -1.35 -10.13
N LEU A 74 -12.34 -1.96 -9.02
CA LEU A 74 -12.15 -1.28 -7.73
C LEU A 74 -10.92 -0.36 -7.75
N ARG A 75 -9.87 -0.73 -8.48
CA ARG A 75 -8.64 0.05 -8.62
C ARG A 75 -8.57 0.87 -9.92
N ALA A 76 -9.62 0.85 -10.73
CA ALA A 76 -9.65 1.51 -12.04
C ALA A 76 -8.46 1.11 -12.95
N ILE A 77 -8.06 -0.17 -12.92
CA ILE A 77 -6.99 -0.68 -13.80
C ILE A 77 -7.47 -0.62 -15.25
N PRO A 78 -6.69 -0.06 -16.20
CA PRO A 78 -7.04 -0.05 -17.62
C PRO A 78 -7.30 -1.44 -18.15
N ALA A 79 -8.33 -1.61 -18.99
CA ALA A 79 -8.71 -2.91 -19.54
C ALA A 79 -7.57 -3.58 -20.33
N ALA A 80 -6.75 -2.81 -21.02
CA ALA A 80 -5.58 -3.29 -21.75
C ALA A 80 -4.51 -3.93 -20.85
N ASN A 81 -4.53 -3.67 -19.56
CA ASN A 81 -3.58 -4.20 -18.59
C ASN A 81 -4.03 -5.56 -18.00
N ILE A 82 -5.21 -6.07 -18.38
CA ILE A 82 -5.78 -7.32 -17.86
C ILE A 82 -5.51 -8.46 -18.85
N ILE A 83 -4.68 -9.43 -18.44
CA ILE A 83 -4.20 -10.49 -19.33
C ILE A 83 -4.56 -11.86 -18.74
N GLY A 84 -5.25 -12.67 -19.53
CA GLY A 84 -5.52 -14.07 -19.19
C GLY A 84 -4.47 -15.01 -19.79
N ILE A 85 -3.99 -15.95 -18.96
CA ILE A 85 -3.04 -17.00 -19.33
C ILE A 85 -3.56 -18.40 -18.97
N SER A 86 -2.91 -19.44 -19.45
CA SER A 86 -3.30 -20.83 -19.20
C SER A 86 -2.21 -21.57 -18.43
N LEU A 87 -2.42 -21.77 -17.14
CA LEU A 87 -1.62 -22.63 -16.27
C LEU A 87 -2.54 -23.67 -15.61
N ASP A 88 -2.02 -24.85 -15.25
CA ASP A 88 -2.78 -25.86 -14.54
C ASP A 88 -2.90 -25.46 -13.05
N ASP A 89 -4.07 -25.00 -12.68
CA ASP A 89 -4.41 -24.52 -11.34
C ASP A 89 -4.63 -25.61 -10.30
N ARG A 90 -4.60 -26.88 -10.74
CA ARG A 90 -4.63 -28.05 -9.83
C ARG A 90 -3.24 -28.41 -9.30
N LYS A 91 -2.18 -27.84 -9.90
CA LYS A 91 -0.79 -28.07 -9.52
C LYS A 91 -0.23 -26.90 -8.75
N THR A 92 0.56 -27.19 -7.74
CA THR A 92 1.27 -26.18 -6.96
C THR A 92 2.53 -25.65 -7.66
N ASN A 93 3.07 -26.44 -8.59
CA ASN A 93 4.33 -26.19 -9.30
C ASN A 93 4.15 -26.30 -10.82
N VAL A 94 4.63 -25.30 -11.54
CA VAL A 94 4.64 -25.27 -13.01
C VAL A 94 6.04 -25.62 -13.51
N SER A 95 6.12 -26.42 -14.57
CA SER A 95 7.41 -26.67 -15.23
C SER A 95 7.95 -25.39 -15.90
N PRO A 96 9.28 -25.16 -15.90
CA PRO A 96 9.89 -23.98 -16.51
C PRO A 96 9.49 -23.76 -17.98
N GLY A 97 9.42 -24.83 -18.76
CA GLY A 97 9.05 -24.72 -20.18
C GLY A 97 7.61 -24.24 -20.41
N ARG A 98 6.63 -24.78 -19.64
CA ARG A 98 5.23 -24.29 -19.70
C ARG A 98 5.12 -22.85 -19.25
N PHE A 99 5.80 -22.50 -18.17
CA PHE A 99 5.84 -21.13 -17.67
C PHE A 99 6.41 -20.16 -18.71
N ALA A 100 7.53 -20.51 -19.35
CA ALA A 100 8.19 -19.65 -20.34
C ALA A 100 7.29 -19.29 -21.52
N VAL A 101 6.41 -20.20 -21.95
CA VAL A 101 5.41 -19.92 -23.00
C VAL A 101 4.43 -18.84 -22.53
N GLN A 102 3.87 -18.97 -21.33
CA GLN A 102 2.90 -18.01 -20.79
C GLN A 102 3.55 -16.66 -20.47
N LYS A 103 4.78 -16.67 -19.96
CA LYS A 103 5.53 -15.43 -19.67
C LYS A 103 5.78 -14.62 -20.93
N ARG A 104 6.15 -15.27 -22.05
CA ARG A 104 6.31 -14.58 -23.36
C ARG A 104 5.01 -13.94 -23.85
N ILE A 105 3.86 -14.61 -23.66
CA ILE A 105 2.55 -14.03 -23.99
C ILE A 105 2.30 -12.75 -23.16
N VAL A 106 2.55 -12.82 -21.85
CA VAL A 106 2.38 -11.67 -20.95
C VAL A 106 3.30 -10.52 -21.38
N ASP A 107 4.59 -10.80 -21.63
CA ASP A 107 5.55 -9.76 -21.99
C ASP A 107 5.25 -9.13 -23.36
N ALA A 108 4.72 -9.89 -24.30
CA ALA A 108 4.34 -9.37 -25.62
C ALA A 108 3.09 -8.47 -25.59
N LEU A 109 2.18 -8.71 -24.63
CA LEU A 109 0.94 -7.95 -24.51
C LEU A 109 1.07 -6.71 -23.60
N LEU A 110 2.04 -6.69 -22.71
CA LEU A 110 2.25 -5.56 -21.78
C LEU A 110 3.12 -4.47 -22.41
N GLY A 111 2.61 -3.24 -22.39
CA GLY A 111 3.39 -2.07 -22.78
C GLY A 111 4.56 -1.76 -21.84
N HIS A 112 5.53 -0.97 -22.32
CA HIS A 112 6.70 -0.58 -21.53
C HIS A 112 6.36 0.29 -20.29
N HIS A 113 5.19 0.92 -20.27
CA HIS A 113 4.70 1.69 -19.13
C HIS A 113 4.31 0.80 -17.92
N ILE A 114 4.10 -0.50 -18.14
CA ILE A 114 3.77 -1.44 -17.05
C ILE A 114 5.01 -1.75 -16.25
N GLN A 115 5.01 -1.32 -14.99
CA GLN A 115 6.14 -1.40 -14.09
C GLN A 115 6.08 -2.58 -13.12
N ALA A 116 4.87 -3.14 -12.86
CA ALA A 116 4.67 -4.23 -11.91
C ALA A 116 3.51 -5.14 -12.34
N LEU A 117 3.40 -6.32 -11.69
CA LEU A 117 2.36 -7.31 -11.98
C LEU A 117 1.61 -7.72 -10.71
N ALA A 118 0.30 -7.88 -10.83
CA ALA A 118 -0.57 -8.53 -9.86
C ALA A 118 -1.04 -9.89 -10.42
N LEU A 119 -0.92 -10.97 -9.66
CA LEU A 119 -1.40 -12.29 -10.05
C LEU A 119 -2.68 -12.62 -9.27
N ALA A 120 -3.78 -12.79 -9.97
CA ALA A 120 -5.10 -12.95 -9.36
C ALA A 120 -5.41 -14.42 -8.98
N TRP A 121 -4.49 -15.13 -8.32
CA TRP A 121 -4.67 -16.51 -7.86
C TRP A 121 -3.76 -16.83 -6.68
N ASP A 122 -4.00 -17.98 -6.04
CA ASP A 122 -3.22 -18.54 -4.93
C ASP A 122 -2.42 -19.81 -5.33
N GLN A 123 -2.81 -20.46 -6.43
CA GLN A 123 -2.19 -21.68 -6.96
C GLN A 123 -2.26 -21.67 -8.49
N PRO A 124 -1.17 -22.04 -9.22
CA PRO A 124 0.16 -22.47 -8.72
C PRO A 124 0.96 -21.33 -8.07
N TYR A 125 1.80 -21.65 -7.10
CA TYR A 125 2.60 -20.68 -6.35
C TYR A 125 4.12 -20.78 -6.60
N ARG A 126 4.59 -21.70 -7.44
CA ARG A 126 6.01 -21.82 -7.83
C ARG A 126 6.21 -22.28 -9.27
N VAL A 127 7.42 -22.01 -9.78
CA VAL A 127 7.91 -22.46 -11.09
C VAL A 127 9.26 -23.14 -10.88
N GLY A 128 9.29 -24.47 -10.97
CA GLY A 128 10.52 -25.22 -10.70
C GLY A 128 11.13 -24.87 -9.34
N CYS A 129 12.33 -24.29 -9.36
CA CYS A 129 13.09 -23.85 -8.18
C CYS A 129 12.88 -22.36 -7.81
N MET A 130 11.97 -21.64 -8.46
CA MET A 130 11.62 -20.26 -8.14
C MET A 130 10.20 -20.16 -7.58
N SER A 131 9.94 -19.14 -6.78
CA SER A 131 8.57 -18.74 -6.45
C SER A 131 7.84 -18.22 -7.70
N MET A 132 6.51 -18.22 -7.67
CA MET A 132 5.71 -17.68 -8.76
C MET A 132 5.94 -16.18 -8.94
N SER A 133 6.00 -15.42 -7.83
CA SER A 133 6.29 -13.99 -7.87
C SER A 133 7.64 -13.67 -8.50
N ALA A 134 8.70 -14.40 -8.12
CA ALA A 134 10.03 -14.20 -8.67
C ALA A 134 10.13 -14.62 -10.14
N ALA A 135 9.48 -15.73 -10.53
CA ALA A 135 9.47 -16.19 -11.90
C ALA A 135 8.77 -15.20 -12.84
N PHE A 136 7.64 -14.60 -12.42
CA PHE A 136 7.00 -13.55 -13.23
C PHE A 136 7.83 -12.27 -13.28
N ALA A 137 8.52 -11.92 -12.19
CA ALA A 137 9.33 -10.71 -12.15
C ALA A 137 10.55 -10.77 -13.07
N PHE A 138 11.32 -11.85 -13.00
CA PHE A 138 12.64 -11.98 -13.67
C PHE A 138 12.65 -12.90 -14.90
N GLY A 139 11.56 -13.63 -15.16
CA GLY A 139 11.60 -14.86 -15.96
C GLY A 139 12.17 -16.03 -15.13
N TYR A 140 11.99 -17.25 -15.63
CA TYR A 140 12.64 -18.39 -14.97
C TYR A 140 14.16 -18.35 -15.24
N ASN A 141 14.93 -18.24 -14.16
CA ASN A 141 16.38 -18.18 -14.23
C ASN A 141 16.99 -18.92 -13.03
N THR A 142 17.87 -19.88 -13.30
CA THR A 142 18.53 -20.72 -12.30
C THR A 142 19.48 -19.97 -11.36
N ASP A 143 19.91 -18.75 -11.69
CA ASP A 143 20.67 -17.87 -10.79
C ASP A 143 19.88 -17.53 -9.51
N PHE A 144 18.56 -17.57 -9.58
CA PHE A 144 17.66 -17.35 -8.45
C PHE A 144 17.29 -18.64 -7.71
N CYS A 145 17.83 -19.78 -8.12
CA CYS A 145 17.60 -21.09 -7.49
C CYS A 145 18.69 -21.41 -6.46
N ALA A 146 18.29 -22.03 -5.36
CA ALA A 146 19.21 -22.58 -4.40
C ALA A 146 19.13 -24.11 -4.41
N SER A 147 20.27 -24.77 -4.45
CA SER A 147 20.41 -26.20 -4.15
C SER A 147 20.89 -26.32 -2.70
N GLY A 148 19.94 -26.62 -1.77
CA GLY A 148 20.23 -26.57 -0.33
C GLY A 148 20.40 -25.14 0.21
N CYS A 149 21.21 -25.00 1.27
CA CYS A 149 21.45 -23.72 1.95
C CYS A 149 22.50 -22.88 1.21
N GLN A 150 22.12 -22.31 0.07
CA GLN A 150 22.99 -21.46 -0.75
C GLN A 150 22.38 -20.08 -0.97
N LYS A 151 23.25 -19.08 -1.17
CA LYS A 151 22.85 -17.75 -1.63
C LYS A 151 22.40 -17.81 -3.08
N THR A 152 21.52 -16.88 -3.46
CA THR A 152 21.04 -16.75 -4.83
C THR A 152 21.32 -15.34 -5.35
N LYS A 153 21.00 -15.07 -6.60
CA LYS A 153 21.19 -13.78 -7.22
C LYS A 153 20.45 -12.68 -6.46
N HIS A 154 21.10 -11.54 -6.30
CA HIS A 154 20.54 -10.35 -5.67
C HIS A 154 19.63 -9.60 -6.64
N SER A 155 18.62 -8.94 -6.10
CA SER A 155 17.78 -8.00 -6.82
C SER A 155 18.43 -6.61 -6.83
N ALA A 156 18.57 -6.01 -8.02
CA ALA A 156 19.01 -4.62 -8.16
C ALA A 156 18.00 -3.62 -7.57
N TYR A 157 16.77 -4.06 -7.34
CA TYR A 157 15.73 -3.23 -6.74
C TYR A 157 15.81 -3.16 -5.20
N TYR A 158 16.64 -3.98 -4.58
CA TYR A 158 16.84 -3.96 -3.13
C TYR A 158 17.30 -2.57 -2.67
N HIS A 159 16.53 -2.00 -1.74
CA HIS A 159 16.74 -0.65 -1.16
C HIS A 159 16.88 0.49 -2.20
N SER A 160 16.42 0.27 -3.43
CA SER A 160 16.45 1.26 -4.51
C SER A 160 15.47 2.41 -4.27
N SER A 161 15.82 3.60 -4.74
CA SER A 161 14.93 4.77 -4.79
C SER A 161 14.00 4.79 -6.00
N SER A 162 14.20 3.91 -6.99
CA SER A 162 13.40 3.88 -8.21
C SER A 162 11.91 3.63 -7.94
N THR A 163 11.06 4.31 -8.70
CA THR A 163 9.60 4.12 -8.80
C THR A 163 9.18 3.60 -10.18
N ALA A 164 10.16 3.19 -11.01
CA ALA A 164 9.95 2.68 -12.35
C ALA A 164 10.83 1.42 -12.60
N PRO A 165 10.60 0.31 -11.86
CA PRO A 165 11.50 -0.84 -11.85
C PRO A 165 11.68 -1.53 -13.20
N PHE A 166 10.65 -1.53 -14.08
CA PHE A 166 10.81 -2.10 -15.41
C PHE A 166 11.69 -1.20 -16.30
N THR A 167 11.50 0.10 -16.22
CA THR A 167 12.29 1.06 -16.99
C THR A 167 13.75 1.05 -16.55
N ASP A 168 14.01 1.00 -15.24
CA ASP A 168 15.35 1.17 -14.69
C ASP A 168 16.15 -0.14 -14.60
N PHE A 169 15.45 -1.28 -14.40
CA PHE A 169 16.09 -2.58 -14.11
C PHE A 169 15.62 -3.73 -14.99
N ASN A 170 14.72 -3.47 -15.94
CA ASN A 170 14.16 -4.45 -16.86
C ASN A 170 13.51 -5.67 -16.19
N PHE A 171 12.81 -5.44 -15.06
CA PHE A 171 11.99 -6.46 -14.42
C PHE A 171 10.72 -5.86 -13.81
N ARG A 172 9.69 -6.68 -13.62
CA ARG A 172 8.41 -6.25 -13.04
C ARG A 172 8.20 -6.89 -11.68
N PRO A 173 8.36 -6.16 -10.55
CA PRO A 173 7.94 -6.66 -9.25
C PRO A 173 6.56 -7.29 -9.36
N THR A 174 6.39 -8.47 -8.77
CA THR A 174 5.15 -9.25 -8.92
C THR A 174 4.62 -9.63 -7.55
N MET A 175 3.32 -9.42 -7.32
CA MET A 175 2.62 -9.76 -6.07
C MET A 175 1.35 -10.55 -6.37
N MET A 176 1.04 -11.55 -5.57
CA MET A 176 -0.17 -12.36 -5.73
C MET A 176 -1.31 -11.78 -4.90
N LEU A 177 -2.44 -11.49 -5.55
CA LEU A 177 -3.74 -11.24 -4.91
C LEU A 177 -4.31 -12.58 -4.42
N ALA A 178 -3.56 -13.25 -3.54
CA ALA A 178 -3.87 -14.59 -3.09
C ALA A 178 -5.02 -14.56 -2.06
N ALA A 179 -6.05 -15.34 -2.31
CA ALA A 179 -7.19 -15.47 -1.41
C ALA A 179 -7.88 -16.82 -1.58
N THR A 180 -8.40 -17.36 -0.48
CA THR A 180 -9.16 -18.63 -0.48
C THR A 180 -10.48 -18.50 -1.24
N THR A 181 -11.13 -17.33 -1.17
CA THR A 181 -12.40 -17.04 -1.83
C THR A 181 -12.37 -15.68 -2.52
N VAL A 182 -13.29 -15.46 -3.47
CA VAL A 182 -13.47 -14.13 -4.11
C VAL A 182 -13.82 -13.06 -3.06
N LYS A 183 -14.66 -13.38 -2.06
CA LYS A 183 -15.02 -12.45 -0.98
C LYS A 183 -13.79 -12.02 -0.18
N ASN A 184 -12.89 -12.95 0.13
CA ASN A 184 -11.65 -12.63 0.84
C ASN A 184 -10.72 -11.74 -0.01
N ALA A 185 -10.66 -11.99 -1.32
CA ALA A 185 -9.92 -11.13 -2.25
C ALA A 185 -10.50 -9.71 -2.32
N GLU A 186 -11.81 -9.58 -2.42
CA GLU A 186 -12.50 -8.26 -2.43
C GLU A 186 -12.28 -7.52 -1.11
N SER A 187 -12.35 -8.22 0.03
CA SER A 187 -12.03 -7.65 1.34
C SER A 187 -10.58 -7.18 1.42
N LEU A 188 -9.63 -7.93 0.86
CA LEU A 188 -8.22 -7.55 0.77
C LEU A 188 -8.04 -6.29 -0.09
N ILE A 189 -8.67 -6.24 -1.27
CA ILE A 189 -8.63 -5.09 -2.17
C ILE A 189 -9.18 -3.85 -1.46
N MET A 190 -10.32 -3.96 -0.80
CA MET A 190 -10.93 -2.85 -0.06
C MET A 190 -10.05 -2.37 1.10
N ARG A 191 -9.35 -3.26 1.82
CA ARG A 191 -8.38 -2.85 2.85
C ARG A 191 -7.25 -2.01 2.26
N GLY A 192 -6.73 -2.41 1.09
CA GLY A 192 -5.73 -1.62 0.39
C GLY A 192 -6.25 -0.24 0.00
N ILE A 193 -7.44 -0.16 -0.62
CA ILE A 193 -8.08 1.10 -1.02
C ILE A 193 -8.34 2.00 0.19
N ASN A 194 -8.89 1.44 1.27
CA ASN A 194 -9.18 2.18 2.49
C ASN A 194 -7.92 2.68 3.22
N SER A 195 -6.77 2.10 2.90
CA SER A 195 -5.49 2.54 3.47
C SER A 195 -4.89 3.72 2.73
N ASP A 196 -5.21 3.91 1.45
CA ASP A 196 -4.54 4.91 0.62
C ASP A 196 -4.65 6.30 1.24
N ASP A 197 -3.53 7.00 1.30
CA ASP A 197 -3.38 8.37 1.81
C ASP A 197 -3.80 8.59 3.28
N SER A 198 -4.15 7.54 4.01
CA SER A 198 -4.72 7.62 5.38
C SER A 198 -3.72 8.05 6.45
N GLN A 199 -2.41 7.91 6.21
CA GLN A 199 -1.32 8.21 7.16
C GLN A 199 -1.57 7.61 8.56
N PRO A 200 -1.80 6.29 8.67
CA PRO A 200 -2.23 5.66 9.90
C PRO A 200 -1.15 5.78 10.99
N ARG A 201 -1.60 6.02 12.21
CA ARG A 201 -0.78 5.88 13.42
C ARG A 201 -1.17 4.58 14.08
N GLY A 202 -0.41 3.53 13.82
CA GLY A 202 -0.67 2.20 14.37
C GLY A 202 0.51 1.66 15.16
N ASP A 203 0.30 0.51 15.78
CA ASP A 203 1.28 -0.16 16.60
C ASP A 203 2.18 -1.06 15.75
N ILE A 204 3.44 -1.13 16.14
CA ILE A 204 4.45 -2.01 15.57
C ILE A 204 4.75 -3.11 16.60
N TYR A 205 4.57 -4.37 16.20
CA TYR A 205 4.91 -5.54 17.01
C TYR A 205 6.07 -6.30 16.38
N LEU A 206 7.14 -6.46 17.16
CA LEU A 206 8.40 -7.10 16.78
C LEU A 206 8.67 -8.22 17.78
N LEU A 207 8.42 -9.48 17.40
CA LEU A 207 8.48 -10.59 18.34
C LEU A 207 9.83 -11.31 18.31
N GLN A 208 10.41 -11.44 19.49
CA GLN A 208 11.55 -12.29 19.76
C GLN A 208 11.02 -13.62 20.28
N THR A 209 10.87 -14.61 19.38
CA THR A 209 10.25 -15.89 19.71
C THR A 209 11.25 -16.86 20.33
N SER A 210 10.74 -17.94 20.91
CA SER A 210 11.53 -19.07 21.43
C SER A 210 12.24 -19.86 20.32
N ASP A 211 11.75 -19.76 19.05
CA ASP A 211 12.38 -20.36 17.87
C ASP A 211 13.59 -19.54 17.40
N ASN A 212 14.76 -19.79 17.99
CA ASN A 212 15.97 -19.05 17.69
C ASN A 212 16.40 -19.11 16.21
N ASN A 213 16.09 -20.19 15.50
CA ASN A 213 16.42 -20.36 14.09
C ASN A 213 15.55 -19.47 13.19
N ARG A 214 14.33 -19.16 13.60
CA ARG A 214 13.40 -18.31 12.87
C ARG A 214 13.37 -16.87 13.38
N SER A 215 13.76 -16.62 14.63
CA SER A 215 13.78 -15.29 15.25
C SER A 215 15.00 -14.45 14.85
N VAL A 216 15.71 -14.79 13.79
CA VAL A 216 17.00 -14.15 13.37
C VAL A 216 16.83 -12.69 12.97
N ARG A 217 15.64 -12.25 12.55
CA ARG A 217 15.36 -10.83 12.20
C ARG A 217 15.36 -9.89 13.42
N LYS A 218 15.39 -10.41 14.65
CA LYS A 218 15.48 -9.60 15.88
C LYS A 218 16.64 -8.62 15.91
N ILE A 219 17.69 -8.86 15.14
CA ILE A 219 18.87 -7.96 15.01
C ILE A 219 18.48 -6.57 14.47
N PHE A 220 17.38 -6.43 13.74
CA PHE A 220 16.90 -5.17 13.19
C PHE A 220 16.00 -4.39 14.17
N TYR A 221 15.48 -5.00 15.22
CA TYR A 221 14.43 -4.43 16.08
C TYR A 221 14.84 -3.17 16.83
N PRO A 222 16.07 -3.06 17.40
CA PRO A 222 16.50 -1.81 18.03
C PRO A 222 16.50 -0.64 17.05
N MET A 223 17.03 -0.84 15.83
CA MET A 223 17.06 0.20 14.80
C MET A 223 15.64 0.61 14.32
N ILE A 224 14.68 -0.33 14.32
CA ILE A 224 13.27 -0.02 14.01
C ILE A 224 12.69 0.86 15.12
N LYS A 225 12.95 0.55 16.38
CA LYS A 225 12.48 1.36 17.50
C LYS A 225 12.99 2.79 17.37
N ASP A 226 14.28 2.98 17.23
CA ASP A 226 14.90 4.31 17.08
C ASP A 226 14.35 5.10 15.89
N ALA A 227 14.05 4.41 14.76
CA ALA A 227 13.57 5.06 13.55
C ALA A 227 12.09 5.46 13.58
N PHE A 228 11.26 4.74 14.35
CA PHE A 228 9.79 4.85 14.25
C PHE A 228 9.06 5.22 15.54
N GLU A 229 9.69 5.20 16.72
CA GLU A 229 9.04 5.46 18.00
C GLU A 229 8.43 6.86 18.15
N GLN A 230 8.87 7.85 17.36
CA GLN A 230 8.25 9.19 17.34
C GLN A 230 6.90 9.22 16.59
N GLN A 231 6.62 8.24 15.75
CA GLN A 231 5.43 8.20 14.89
C GLN A 231 4.47 7.06 15.26
N HIS A 232 5.00 5.99 15.86
CA HIS A 232 4.29 4.75 16.16
C HIS A 232 4.65 4.24 17.55
N THR A 233 3.75 3.47 18.17
CA THR A 233 4.09 2.69 19.38
C THR A 233 4.88 1.45 18.94
N VAL A 234 6.14 1.36 19.32
CA VAL A 234 7.01 0.23 18.95
C VAL A 234 7.12 -0.74 20.12
N ASN A 235 6.59 -1.95 19.94
CA ASN A 235 6.58 -3.01 20.93
C ASN A 235 7.57 -4.12 20.51
N ILE A 236 8.71 -4.23 21.22
CA ILE A 236 9.61 -5.37 21.10
C ILE A 236 9.22 -6.35 22.22
N VAL A 237 8.70 -7.53 21.84
CA VAL A 237 8.07 -8.47 22.77
C VAL A 237 8.79 -9.83 22.71
N SER A 238 9.20 -10.36 23.87
CA SER A 238 9.74 -11.72 24.00
C SER A 238 8.59 -12.70 24.23
N SER A 239 8.02 -13.21 23.13
CA SER A 239 6.88 -14.14 23.13
C SER A 239 6.73 -14.79 21.76
N ASP A 240 6.10 -15.96 21.71
CA ASP A 240 5.78 -16.67 20.46
C ASP A 240 4.55 -16.10 19.75
N GLY A 241 3.71 -15.31 20.45
CA GLY A 241 2.54 -14.64 19.91
C GLY A 241 2.04 -13.53 20.84
N ILE A 242 1.05 -12.79 20.36
CA ILE A 242 0.32 -11.76 21.12
C ILE A 242 -1.18 -12.07 21.03
N VAL A 243 -1.95 -11.62 22.00
CA VAL A 243 -3.40 -11.84 22.10
C VAL A 243 -4.13 -10.49 22.28
N ASP A 244 -5.36 -10.40 21.77
CA ASP A 244 -6.26 -9.27 21.99
C ASP A 244 -5.61 -7.91 21.72
N ARG A 245 -4.94 -7.80 20.57
CA ARG A 245 -4.33 -6.54 20.13
C ARG A 245 -5.09 -5.95 18.95
N SER A 246 -5.32 -4.66 19.04
CA SER A 246 -5.91 -3.85 17.96
C SER A 246 -4.90 -2.79 17.50
N ASN A 247 -5.28 -2.06 16.44
CA ASN A 247 -4.47 -0.96 15.91
C ASN A 247 -3.10 -1.41 15.34
N ILE A 248 -2.99 -2.68 14.91
CA ILE A 248 -1.73 -3.24 14.41
C ILE A 248 -1.48 -2.75 12.98
N LEU A 249 -0.36 -2.08 12.77
CA LEU A 249 0.09 -1.63 11.45
C LEU A 249 1.25 -2.48 10.92
N PHE A 250 2.16 -2.90 11.79
CA PHE A 250 3.26 -3.77 11.43
C PHE A 250 3.42 -4.90 12.45
N TYR A 251 3.56 -6.14 11.94
CA TYR A 251 3.81 -7.29 12.79
C TYR A 251 4.87 -8.20 12.14
N PHE A 252 6.06 -8.27 12.74
CA PHE A 252 7.16 -9.12 12.28
C PHE A 252 7.57 -10.11 13.35
N THR A 253 7.63 -11.38 12.97
CA THR A 253 8.00 -12.48 13.87
C THR A 253 8.78 -13.55 13.12
N GLY A 254 9.23 -14.58 13.82
CA GLY A 254 9.89 -15.74 13.25
C GLY A 254 9.54 -16.99 14.03
N ILE A 255 8.58 -17.78 13.53
CA ILE A 255 8.09 -19.02 14.13
C ILE A 255 7.41 -19.88 13.06
N LYS A 256 7.31 -21.20 13.30
CA LYS A 256 6.67 -22.13 12.37
C LYS A 256 5.17 -21.83 12.15
N SER A 257 4.46 -21.48 13.22
CA SER A 257 3.04 -21.13 13.21
C SER A 257 2.77 -20.06 14.26
N VAL A 258 2.13 -18.97 13.87
CA VAL A 258 1.82 -17.85 14.76
C VAL A 258 0.49 -18.12 15.46
N PRO A 259 0.46 -18.16 16.79
CA PRO A 259 -0.77 -18.39 17.53
C PRO A 259 -1.64 -17.14 17.61
N HIS A 260 -2.92 -17.32 17.89
CA HIS A 260 -3.89 -16.28 18.26
C HIS A 260 -4.15 -15.19 17.22
N LEU A 261 -3.93 -15.47 15.92
CA LEU A 261 -4.19 -14.51 14.84
C LEU A 261 -5.64 -14.02 14.80
N GLU A 262 -6.57 -14.85 15.21
CA GLU A 262 -8.01 -14.58 15.26
C GLU A 262 -8.40 -13.52 16.29
N THR A 263 -7.54 -13.24 17.26
CA THR A 263 -7.76 -12.22 18.29
C THR A 263 -7.17 -10.84 17.92
N LEU A 264 -6.55 -10.74 16.73
CA LEU A 264 -5.80 -9.55 16.34
C LEU A 264 -6.61 -8.70 15.34
N ASN A 265 -6.53 -7.37 15.51
CA ASN A 265 -7.15 -6.42 14.59
C ASN A 265 -6.08 -5.56 13.91
N PHE A 266 -5.99 -5.71 12.60
CA PHE A 266 -5.04 -4.98 11.75
C PHE A 266 -5.69 -3.75 11.15
N LEU A 267 -4.93 -2.65 11.08
CA LEU A 267 -5.32 -1.46 10.34
C LEU A 267 -5.30 -1.73 8.83
N PRO A 268 -6.15 -1.05 8.04
CA PRO A 268 -5.98 -1.01 6.59
C PRO A 268 -4.55 -0.59 6.21
N GLY A 269 -3.94 -1.30 5.27
CA GLY A 269 -2.54 -1.09 4.89
C GLY A 269 -1.51 -1.85 5.73
N ALA A 270 -1.92 -2.62 6.74
CA ALA A 270 -0.99 -3.32 7.62
C ALA A 270 -0.13 -4.36 6.87
N ILE A 271 1.14 -4.42 7.26
CA ILE A 271 2.13 -5.39 6.82
C ILE A 271 2.40 -6.37 7.95
N ALA A 272 2.24 -7.68 7.70
CA ALA A 272 2.55 -8.71 8.68
C ALA A 272 3.14 -9.96 8.02
N ASP A 273 4.25 -10.46 8.54
CA ASP A 273 4.84 -11.70 8.08
C ASP A 273 5.63 -12.42 9.18
N HIS A 274 5.87 -13.71 8.95
CA HIS A 274 6.70 -14.54 9.80
C HIS A 274 7.79 -15.24 8.99
N LEU A 275 8.98 -15.25 9.52
CA LEU A 275 10.08 -16.01 8.96
C LEU A 275 9.87 -17.49 9.24
N THR A 276 9.62 -18.25 8.18
CA THR A 276 9.54 -19.72 8.22
C THR A 276 9.85 -20.30 6.84
N SER A 277 10.24 -21.58 6.75
CA SER A 277 10.75 -22.16 5.49
C SER A 277 9.70 -22.27 4.38
N HIS A 278 8.44 -22.48 4.73
CA HIS A 278 7.39 -22.82 3.75
C HIS A 278 6.14 -21.96 3.86
N GLY A 279 6.23 -20.77 4.43
CA GLY A 279 5.09 -19.83 4.51
C GLY A 279 4.51 -19.41 3.15
N GLY A 280 5.31 -19.47 2.10
CA GLY A 280 4.90 -19.15 0.72
C GLY A 280 4.37 -20.33 -0.09
N ARG A 281 4.28 -21.53 0.49
CA ARG A 281 3.43 -22.62 -0.01
C ARG A 281 2.00 -22.31 0.40
N LEU A 282 1.27 -21.65 -0.50
CA LEU A 282 0.04 -20.98 -0.13
C LEU A 282 -1.10 -21.93 0.21
N THR A 283 -1.16 -23.10 -0.42
CA THR A 283 -2.31 -24.03 -0.34
C THR A 283 -1.99 -25.38 0.31
N ASP A 284 -0.72 -25.80 0.42
CA ASP A 284 -0.31 -27.13 0.89
C ASP A 284 0.88 -27.09 1.89
N SER A 285 1.04 -25.99 2.61
CA SER A 285 2.12 -25.86 3.58
C SER A 285 1.89 -26.73 4.83
N THR A 286 2.94 -27.40 5.29
CA THR A 286 3.00 -28.07 6.61
C THR A 286 3.35 -27.09 7.74
N GLN A 287 3.61 -25.85 7.39
CA GLN A 287 3.84 -24.69 8.28
C GLN A 287 2.71 -23.71 8.06
N MET A 288 2.62 -22.64 8.86
CA MET A 288 1.59 -21.65 8.63
C MET A 288 1.79 -20.97 7.27
N SER A 289 0.77 -20.98 6.43
CA SER A 289 0.78 -20.22 5.17
C SER A 289 0.71 -18.73 5.42
N ALA A 290 1.46 -17.95 4.64
CA ALA A 290 1.40 -16.48 4.68
C ALA A 290 -0.01 -15.92 4.39
N MET A 291 -0.88 -16.69 3.71
CA MET A 291 -2.29 -16.31 3.50
C MET A 291 -3.07 -16.12 4.81
N ARG A 292 -2.66 -16.80 5.90
CA ARG A 292 -3.30 -16.65 7.23
C ARG A 292 -3.21 -15.19 7.74
N TRP A 293 -2.15 -14.47 7.40
CA TRP A 293 -2.06 -13.05 7.71
C TRP A 293 -3.11 -12.21 6.99
N LEU A 294 -3.34 -12.49 5.70
CA LEU A 294 -4.36 -11.80 4.91
C LEU A 294 -5.78 -12.12 5.43
N GLU A 295 -6.02 -13.35 5.83
CA GLU A 295 -7.27 -13.79 6.44
C GLU A 295 -7.49 -13.14 7.81
N ALA A 296 -6.43 -12.94 8.60
CA ALA A 296 -6.48 -12.22 9.88
C ALA A 296 -6.66 -10.70 9.73
N GLY A 297 -6.54 -10.14 8.52
CA GLY A 297 -6.78 -8.72 8.26
C GLY A 297 -5.57 -7.91 7.80
N ALA A 298 -4.37 -8.47 7.72
CA ALA A 298 -3.22 -7.79 7.11
C ALA A 298 -3.47 -7.52 5.61
N THR A 299 -2.87 -6.45 5.09
CA THR A 299 -2.99 -6.05 3.67
C THR A 299 -1.89 -6.66 2.82
N GLY A 300 -0.76 -7.01 3.43
CA GLY A 300 0.34 -7.69 2.76
C GLY A 300 1.10 -8.63 3.66
N SER A 301 1.68 -9.66 3.02
CA SER A 301 2.53 -10.66 3.66
C SER A 301 3.57 -11.23 2.69
N TYR A 302 4.48 -12.02 3.23
CA TYR A 302 5.53 -12.69 2.48
C TYR A 302 5.78 -14.09 3.05
N GLY A 303 6.14 -15.02 2.18
CA GLY A 303 6.59 -16.34 2.60
C GLY A 303 7.39 -17.06 1.51
N THR A 304 8.33 -17.91 1.91
CA THR A 304 9.13 -18.71 0.97
C THR A 304 8.40 -19.97 0.54
N ALA A 305 8.40 -20.27 -0.75
CA ALA A 305 7.76 -21.46 -1.34
C ALA A 305 8.74 -22.66 -1.43
N LEU A 306 10.03 -22.37 -1.33
CA LEU A 306 11.13 -23.32 -1.32
C LEU A 306 12.01 -23.06 -0.10
N GLU A 307 12.73 -24.07 0.38
CA GLU A 307 13.60 -23.98 1.57
C GLU A 307 14.63 -22.83 1.40
N PRO A 308 14.51 -21.75 2.16
CA PRO A 308 15.41 -20.60 2.07
C PRO A 308 16.64 -20.76 2.96
N CYS A 309 16.60 -21.72 3.91
CA CYS A 309 17.37 -21.70 5.14
C CYS A 309 17.13 -20.37 5.90
N ASN A 310 17.85 -20.06 6.94
CA ASN A 310 17.66 -18.81 7.69
C ASN A 310 18.52 -17.63 7.17
N PHE A 311 18.76 -17.57 5.86
CA PHE A 311 19.42 -16.40 5.24
C PHE A 311 18.50 -15.18 5.33
N LEU A 312 18.96 -14.15 6.07
CA LEU A 312 18.21 -12.90 6.24
C LEU A 312 17.90 -12.21 4.91
N GLU A 313 18.79 -12.34 3.95
CA GLU A 313 18.68 -11.73 2.62
C GLU A 313 17.52 -12.31 1.78
N LYS A 314 17.03 -13.51 2.15
CA LYS A 314 15.90 -14.17 1.48
C LYS A 314 14.53 -13.81 2.08
N PHE A 315 14.51 -12.99 3.11
CA PHE A 315 13.30 -12.52 3.79
C PHE A 315 13.23 -11.00 3.78
N PRO A 316 12.03 -10.42 3.93
CA PRO A 316 11.90 -8.99 4.08
C PRO A 316 12.70 -8.48 5.28
N ASN A 317 13.59 -7.52 5.03
CA ASN A 317 14.17 -6.73 6.11
C ASN A 317 13.09 -5.77 6.64
N PRO A 318 12.62 -5.92 7.88
CA PRO A 318 11.50 -5.14 8.39
C PRO A 318 11.77 -3.64 8.38
N LEU A 319 13.01 -3.22 8.70
CA LEU A 319 13.40 -1.80 8.69
C LEU A 319 13.27 -1.20 7.30
N ILE A 320 13.75 -1.91 6.27
CA ILE A 320 13.72 -1.43 4.88
C ILE A 320 12.28 -1.42 4.34
N ALA A 321 11.48 -2.46 4.63
CA ALA A 321 10.08 -2.51 4.23
C ALA A 321 9.30 -1.32 4.80
N MET A 322 9.38 -1.12 6.10
CA MET A 322 8.72 -0.01 6.79
C MET A 322 9.24 1.36 6.33
N TRP A 323 10.55 1.48 6.08
CA TRP A 323 11.16 2.72 5.61
C TRP A 323 10.57 3.17 4.26
N HIS A 324 10.54 2.27 3.26
CA HIS A 324 10.00 2.60 1.94
C HIS A 324 8.50 2.86 2.00
N TYR A 325 7.76 2.03 2.74
CA TYR A 325 6.32 2.21 2.91
C TYR A 325 5.97 3.57 3.52
N ASN A 326 6.64 3.93 4.61
CA ASN A 326 6.47 5.22 5.29
C ASN A 326 6.96 6.43 4.45
N LYS A 327 7.66 6.17 3.35
CA LYS A 327 8.08 7.19 2.35
C LYS A 327 7.19 7.21 1.11
N GLY A 328 6.00 6.63 1.19
CA GLY A 328 4.96 6.68 0.17
C GLY A 328 5.07 5.61 -0.92
N ALA A 329 6.00 4.66 -0.82
CA ALA A 329 6.01 3.53 -1.74
C ALA A 329 4.74 2.68 -1.56
N SER A 330 4.29 2.04 -2.64
CA SER A 330 3.22 1.06 -2.57
C SER A 330 3.67 -0.21 -1.84
N LEU A 331 2.70 -1.04 -1.43
CA LEU A 331 2.97 -2.30 -0.74
C LEU A 331 3.93 -3.19 -1.52
N ILE A 332 3.68 -3.39 -2.82
CA ILE A 332 4.53 -4.22 -3.67
C ILE A 332 5.96 -3.66 -3.73
N GLU A 333 6.13 -2.35 -3.88
CA GLU A 333 7.46 -1.73 -3.90
C GLU A 333 8.19 -1.91 -2.57
N SER A 334 7.48 -1.68 -1.45
CA SER A 334 8.06 -1.78 -0.10
C SER A 334 8.58 -3.18 0.19
N TYR A 335 7.80 -4.20 -0.16
CA TYR A 335 8.23 -5.59 0.00
C TYR A 335 9.38 -5.96 -0.93
N TRP A 336 9.30 -5.66 -2.23
CA TRP A 336 10.37 -6.00 -3.18
C TRP A 336 11.69 -5.29 -2.88
N LYS A 337 11.64 -4.05 -2.42
CA LYS A 337 12.81 -3.29 -1.96
C LYS A 337 13.41 -3.82 -0.66
N SER A 338 12.71 -4.67 0.07
CA SER A 338 13.16 -5.19 1.36
C SER A 338 13.76 -6.60 1.30
N VAL A 339 13.67 -7.30 0.16
CA VAL A 339 14.20 -8.66 -0.03
C VAL A 339 15.37 -8.63 -1.00
N GLN A 340 16.56 -8.98 -0.52
CA GLN A 340 17.77 -8.92 -1.31
C GLN A 340 17.89 -10.09 -2.31
N MET A 341 17.50 -11.31 -1.89
CA MET A 341 17.49 -12.54 -2.69
C MET A 341 16.05 -13.09 -2.83
N PRO A 342 15.20 -12.51 -3.72
CA PRO A 342 13.77 -12.78 -3.74
C PRO A 342 13.36 -14.09 -4.44
N GLY A 343 14.30 -14.87 -5.01
CA GLY A 343 14.02 -15.99 -5.91
C GLY A 343 13.08 -17.07 -5.36
N GLN A 344 13.06 -17.27 -4.03
CA GLN A 344 12.31 -18.35 -3.38
C GLN A 344 11.00 -17.87 -2.70
N GLY A 345 10.76 -16.57 -2.62
CA GLY A 345 9.65 -15.99 -1.86
C GLY A 345 8.49 -15.51 -2.71
N ASN A 346 7.26 -15.80 -2.28
CA ASN A 346 6.05 -15.21 -2.79
C ASN A 346 5.69 -13.96 -1.98
N PHE A 347 5.48 -12.87 -2.69
CA PHE A 347 4.90 -11.64 -2.19
C PHE A 347 3.39 -11.73 -2.39
N ILE A 348 2.61 -11.57 -1.33
CA ILE A 348 1.16 -11.69 -1.38
C ILE A 348 0.49 -10.49 -0.72
N GLY A 349 -0.65 -10.05 -1.26
CA GLY A 349 -1.36 -8.89 -0.72
C GLY A 349 -1.98 -8.02 -1.80
N GLU A 350 -2.34 -6.80 -1.42
CA GLU A 350 -2.88 -5.79 -2.34
C GLU A 350 -1.74 -4.87 -2.83
N PRO A 351 -1.30 -5.00 -4.09
CA PRO A 351 -0.06 -4.39 -4.58
C PRO A 351 0.03 -2.87 -4.45
N LEU A 352 -1.07 -2.16 -4.68
CA LEU A 352 -1.11 -0.70 -4.79
C LEU A 352 -1.41 0.01 -3.47
N ALA A 353 -1.69 -0.70 -2.38
CA ALA A 353 -1.90 -0.08 -1.07
C ALA A 353 -0.76 0.90 -0.74
N SER A 354 -1.10 2.15 -0.44
CA SER A 354 -0.12 3.22 -0.24
C SER A 354 -0.56 4.21 0.85
N PRO A 355 -0.61 3.77 2.11
CA PRO A 355 -1.17 4.58 3.21
C PRO A 355 -0.41 5.89 3.46
N PHE A 356 0.86 5.94 3.11
CA PHE A 356 1.73 7.10 3.41
C PHE A 356 2.00 8.00 2.18
N ASN A 357 1.16 7.93 1.14
CA ASN A 357 1.33 8.74 -0.06
C ASN A 357 0.63 10.11 0.02
N GLY A 358 -0.29 10.30 0.93
CA GLY A 358 -1.10 11.49 1.07
C GLY A 358 -0.39 12.71 1.69
N TYR A 359 -1.14 13.77 1.87
CA TYR A 359 -0.69 15.01 2.50
C TYR A 359 -1.71 15.53 3.52
N ARG A 360 -1.26 16.42 4.39
CA ARG A 360 -2.12 17.22 5.27
C ARG A 360 -1.78 18.70 5.16
N LEU A 361 -2.81 19.55 5.23
CA LEU A 361 -2.69 20.99 5.24
C LEU A 361 -2.88 21.50 6.66
N VAL A 362 -1.97 22.37 7.11
CA VAL A 362 -2.02 22.98 8.44
C VAL A 362 -1.95 24.50 8.28
N ARG A 363 -2.98 25.20 8.78
CA ARG A 363 -2.96 26.68 8.81
C ARG A 363 -1.87 27.18 9.75
N TRP A 364 -1.05 28.11 9.30
CA TRP A 364 0.03 28.69 10.08
C TRP A 364 0.14 30.19 9.79
N LYS A 365 -0.28 31.02 10.77
CA LYS A 365 -0.35 32.48 10.55
C LYS A 365 -1.09 32.82 9.23
N ASN A 366 -0.46 33.54 8.33
CA ASN A 366 -1.01 33.95 7.02
C ASN A 366 -0.66 32.95 5.90
N SER A 367 -0.29 31.72 6.20
CA SER A 367 0.07 30.69 5.23
C SER A 367 -0.59 29.34 5.53
N VAL A 368 -0.48 28.42 4.58
CA VAL A 368 -0.85 27.02 4.76
C VAL A 368 0.40 26.18 4.56
N ARG A 369 0.72 25.31 5.52
CA ARG A 369 1.82 24.37 5.42
C ARG A 369 1.32 23.02 4.94
N LEU A 370 1.90 22.53 3.88
CA LEU A 370 1.68 21.21 3.30
C LEU A 370 2.74 20.26 3.83
N TYR A 371 2.31 19.26 4.57
CA TYR A 371 3.14 18.16 5.08
C TYR A 371 2.81 16.89 4.33
N SER A 372 3.84 16.16 3.89
CA SER A 372 3.68 14.82 3.33
C SER A 372 4.94 13.98 3.60
N PRO A 373 4.78 12.68 3.89
CA PRO A 373 5.90 11.75 4.05
C PRO A 373 6.77 11.61 2.79
N ILE A 374 6.20 11.90 1.62
CA ILE A 374 6.93 11.82 0.34
C ILE A 374 7.84 13.02 0.06
N LEU A 375 7.68 14.13 0.76
CA LEU A 375 8.54 15.30 0.64
C LEU A 375 9.91 14.99 1.27
N ARG A 376 10.85 14.56 0.45
CA ARG A 376 12.24 14.28 0.86
C ARG A 376 13.06 15.56 0.88
N LYS A 377 14.21 15.55 1.56
CA LYS A 377 15.19 16.65 1.51
C LYS A 377 15.52 16.99 0.04
N GLY A 378 15.40 18.25 -0.33
CA GLY A 378 15.66 18.71 -1.70
C GLY A 378 14.91 19.97 -2.07
N GLN A 379 15.13 20.45 -3.30
CA GLN A 379 14.50 21.62 -3.84
C GLN A 379 13.23 21.25 -4.60
N TYR A 380 12.16 22.02 -4.42
CA TYR A 380 10.85 21.80 -5.03
C TYR A 380 10.37 23.03 -5.74
N SER A 381 9.84 22.86 -6.94
CA SER A 381 9.07 23.87 -7.66
C SER A 381 7.59 23.75 -7.27
N ILE A 382 6.95 24.86 -7.01
CA ILE A 382 5.53 24.97 -6.74
C ILE A 382 4.90 25.62 -7.98
N LEU A 383 4.11 24.82 -8.68
CA LEU A 383 3.40 25.28 -9.87
C LEU A 383 1.91 25.45 -9.53
N VAL A 384 1.27 26.40 -10.18
CA VAL A 384 -0.15 26.68 -10.01
C VAL A 384 -0.86 26.65 -11.35
N GLY A 385 -2.13 26.29 -11.34
CA GLY A 385 -2.95 26.20 -12.52
C GLY A 385 -4.44 26.38 -12.20
N GLN A 386 -5.25 26.31 -13.25
CA GLN A 386 -6.70 26.40 -13.16
C GLN A 386 -7.32 25.01 -13.02
N MET A 387 -8.52 24.96 -12.49
CA MET A 387 -9.38 23.77 -12.47
C MET A 387 -10.33 23.83 -13.67
N ALA A 388 -10.75 22.67 -14.17
CA ALA A 388 -11.84 22.57 -15.12
C ALA A 388 -13.18 22.99 -14.50
N SER A 389 -14.14 23.36 -15.34
CA SER A 389 -15.53 23.56 -14.91
C SER A 389 -16.03 22.28 -14.23
N GLY A 390 -16.52 22.40 -12.97
CA GLY A 390 -16.92 21.27 -12.14
C GLY A 390 -15.95 20.88 -11.04
N GLY A 391 -14.84 21.64 -10.84
CA GLY A 391 -13.94 21.45 -9.69
C GLY A 391 -12.98 20.28 -9.81
N LEU A 392 -12.87 19.66 -10.99
CA LEU A 392 -11.90 18.61 -11.27
C LEU A 392 -10.61 19.21 -11.85
N PRO A 393 -9.43 18.62 -11.59
CA PRO A 393 -8.20 19.07 -12.24
C PRO A 393 -8.30 18.85 -13.76
N MET A 394 -7.88 19.84 -14.53
CA MET A 394 -7.77 19.69 -16.00
C MET A 394 -6.85 18.53 -16.35
N PRO A 395 -7.11 17.79 -17.44
CA PRO A 395 -6.18 16.78 -17.97
C PRO A 395 -4.78 17.36 -18.10
N SER A 396 -3.75 16.57 -17.82
CA SER A 396 -2.35 17.05 -17.76
C SER A 396 -1.88 17.76 -19.03
N TYR A 397 -2.36 17.33 -20.21
CA TYR A 397 -2.03 17.90 -21.51
C TYR A 397 -2.72 19.25 -21.82
N LEU A 398 -3.76 19.64 -21.05
CA LEU A 398 -4.46 20.93 -21.18
C LEU A 398 -4.06 21.95 -20.11
N ARG A 399 -3.23 21.55 -19.13
CA ARG A 399 -2.86 22.41 -18.01
C ARG A 399 -1.77 23.39 -18.41
N GLN A 400 -2.10 24.67 -18.39
CA GLN A 400 -1.07 25.72 -18.34
C GLN A 400 -0.65 25.89 -16.87
N LEU A 401 0.60 25.54 -16.57
CA LEU A 401 1.17 25.65 -15.23
C LEU A 401 2.19 26.79 -15.20
N ASN A 402 2.05 27.66 -14.22
CA ASN A 402 2.99 28.72 -13.97
C ASN A 402 3.78 28.42 -12.69
N THR A 403 5.09 28.61 -12.72
CA THR A 403 5.92 28.48 -11.52
C THR A 403 5.62 29.64 -10.58
N LEU A 404 5.08 29.33 -9.40
CA LEU A 404 4.80 30.32 -8.36
C LEU A 404 6.04 30.59 -7.51
N ALA A 405 6.74 29.54 -7.08
CA ALA A 405 7.89 29.64 -6.19
C ALA A 405 8.74 28.38 -6.23
N THR A 406 9.95 28.50 -5.72
CA THR A 406 10.83 27.37 -5.41
C THR A 406 11.12 27.34 -3.92
N GLN A 407 11.03 26.15 -3.30
CA GLN A 407 11.28 25.97 -1.86
C GLN A 407 12.18 24.77 -1.59
N TYR A 408 12.97 24.90 -0.52
CA TYR A 408 13.84 23.81 -0.06
C TYR A 408 13.20 23.12 1.15
N VAL A 409 13.06 21.79 1.06
CA VAL A 409 12.64 20.91 2.17
C VAL A 409 13.88 20.36 2.85
N SER A 410 13.95 20.45 4.19
CA SER A 410 15.05 19.97 5.02
C SER A 410 14.53 19.11 6.18
N ARG A 411 15.42 18.63 7.05
CA ARG A 411 15.01 17.94 8.28
C ARG A 411 14.25 18.85 9.25
N THR A 412 14.60 20.12 9.30
CA THR A 412 13.98 21.14 10.20
C THR A 412 12.79 21.83 9.55
N LYS A 413 12.79 21.98 8.23
CA LYS A 413 11.67 22.51 7.43
C LYS A 413 11.12 21.38 6.56
N ASN A 414 10.33 20.48 7.13
CA ASN A 414 9.77 19.29 6.47
C ASN A 414 8.39 19.53 5.83
N TYR A 415 8.16 20.73 5.29
CA TYR A 415 6.91 21.15 4.67
C TYR A 415 7.16 22.09 3.50
N ILE A 416 6.15 22.20 2.62
CA ILE A 416 6.01 23.27 1.62
C ILE A 416 5.06 24.33 2.19
N GLU A 417 5.43 25.60 2.10
CA GLU A 417 4.60 26.71 2.57
C GLU A 417 3.87 27.37 1.39
N LEU A 418 2.54 27.34 1.43
CA LEU A 418 1.65 27.98 0.47
C LEU A 418 1.20 29.33 1.05
N LYS A 419 1.48 30.41 0.34
CA LYS A 419 1.16 31.80 0.75
C LYS A 419 0.04 32.38 -0.13
N PRO A 420 -0.75 33.34 0.38
CA PRO A 420 -1.68 34.10 -0.46
C PRO A 420 -0.98 34.79 -1.64
N PRO A 421 -1.68 34.96 -2.80
CA PRO A 421 -3.02 34.48 -3.09
C PRO A 421 -3.04 32.94 -3.21
N TYR A 422 -4.14 32.30 -2.76
CA TYR A 422 -4.31 30.87 -2.88
C TYR A 422 -4.90 30.51 -4.24
N TYR A 423 -4.47 29.35 -4.77
CA TYR A 423 -4.88 28.83 -6.07
C TYR A 423 -5.70 27.57 -5.90
N PRO A 424 -6.63 27.27 -6.82
CA PRO A 424 -7.45 26.06 -6.74
C PRO A 424 -6.65 24.79 -7.04
N PHE A 425 -5.52 24.92 -7.76
CA PHE A 425 -4.65 23.80 -8.12
C PHE A 425 -3.19 24.13 -7.86
N TYR A 426 -2.49 23.19 -7.22
CA TYR A 426 -1.03 23.19 -7.05
C TYR A 426 -0.44 21.89 -7.57
N ARG A 427 0.72 21.98 -8.24
CA ARG A 427 1.61 20.84 -8.48
C ARG A 427 2.95 21.12 -7.81
N ILE A 428 3.40 20.13 -7.04
CA ILE A 428 4.68 20.15 -6.34
C ILE A 428 5.63 19.22 -7.07
N GLU A 429 6.70 19.76 -7.65
CA GLU A 429 7.70 18.98 -8.39
C GLU A 429 9.05 19.04 -7.69
N ARG A 430 9.69 17.90 -7.51
CA ARG A 430 11.07 17.86 -7.01
C ARG A 430 12.02 18.19 -8.15
N LEU A 431 12.85 19.22 -7.94
CA LEU A 431 13.90 19.56 -8.88
C LEU A 431 15.04 18.56 -8.74
N ARG A 432 15.50 18.01 -9.87
CA ARG A 432 16.68 17.12 -9.86
C ARG A 432 17.90 17.94 -9.44
N SER A 433 18.67 17.44 -8.49
CA SER A 433 20.00 18.02 -8.24
C SER A 433 20.93 17.55 -9.36
N VAL A 434 21.85 18.39 -9.76
CA VAL A 434 22.88 18.08 -10.77
C VAL A 434 23.81 16.94 -10.27
N LYS A 435 23.56 16.41 -9.05
CA LYS A 435 24.38 15.38 -8.35
C LYS A 435 23.60 14.12 -7.99
N ASP A 436 22.33 13.95 -8.42
CA ASP A 436 21.55 12.70 -8.23
C ASP A 436 21.59 11.81 -9.47
#